data_b1edb4a9e6be98779c4f10115a79e46f
#
_entry.id   b1edb4a9e6be98779c4f10115a79e46f
#
_cell.length_a   1.000
_cell.length_b   1.000
_cell.length_c   1.000
_cell.angle_alpha   90.00
_cell.angle_beta   90.00
_cell.angle_gamma   90.00
#
_symmetry.space_group_name_H-M   'P 1'
#
loop_
_entity.id
_entity.type
_entity.pdbx_description
1 polymer ?
#
loop_
_entity_poly.entity_id
_entity_poly.type
_entity_poly.pdbx_seq_one_letter_code
_entity_poly.pdbx_strand_id
1 'polypeptide(L)'
;MRINWKTRWNYCFIAALLLAAASHDVLAQQLPPASLSPTVPTGKKRLVGFFTSLNPDCSAVGEIDTRVIKQPENGTVDVESGTGFTNYPDSNQRHACNLKPSPGVRVNYTSKDGFIGRDTFEVEFLGGLGGDVVWKYNVTVK
;
A
#
# COMPACT_ATOMS: atom_id res chain seq x y z
N MET A 1 59.21 5.33 -68.67
CA MET A 1 58.96 4.81 -67.33
C MET A 1 57.45 4.95 -67.06
N ARG A 2 56.71 3.85 -67.19
CA ARG A 2 55.25 3.85 -67.13
C ARG A 2 54.88 3.25 -65.77
N ILE A 3 54.28 4.02 -64.91
CA ILE A 3 53.73 3.55 -63.62
C ILE A 3 52.29 3.14 -63.83
N ASN A 4 52.03 1.86 -63.64
CA ASN A 4 50.73 1.23 -63.83
C ASN A 4 49.93 1.32 -62.51
N TRP A 5 48.88 2.09 -62.59
CA TRP A 5 47.94 2.26 -61.43
C TRP A 5 46.89 1.17 -61.54
N LYS A 6 47.12 0.00 -60.99
CA LYS A 6 46.06 -0.98 -60.74
C LYS A 6 45.50 -0.76 -59.33
N THR A 7 44.33 -0.21 -59.37
CA THR A 7 43.27 -0.25 -58.35
C THR A 7 43.42 -1.35 -57.33
N ARG A 8 43.63 -0.95 -56.09
CA ARG A 8 43.35 -1.79 -54.91
C ARG A 8 42.11 -1.17 -54.22
N TRP A 9 40.95 -1.74 -54.50
CA TRP A 9 39.75 -1.49 -53.72
C TRP A 9 39.90 -2.21 -52.39
N ASN A 10 40.24 -1.47 -51.37
CA ASN A 10 40.14 -1.94 -50.02
C ASN A 10 38.68 -1.81 -49.61
N TYR A 11 38.04 -2.95 -49.42
CA TYR A 11 36.75 -3.08 -48.79
C TYR A 11 36.89 -2.64 -47.34
N CYS A 12 36.42 -1.43 -47.07
CA CYS A 12 36.17 -0.97 -45.72
C CYS A 12 34.91 -1.68 -45.24
N PHE A 13 35.07 -2.79 -44.54
CA PHE A 13 33.96 -3.41 -43.78
C PHE A 13 33.59 -2.48 -42.64
N ILE A 14 32.55 -1.69 -42.86
CA ILE A 14 31.88 -0.97 -41.80
C ILE A 14 31.10 -2.02 -41.00
N ALA A 15 31.70 -2.52 -39.93
CA ALA A 15 31.00 -3.29 -38.93
C ALA A 15 30.07 -2.34 -38.18
N ALA A 16 28.81 -2.30 -38.61
CA ALA A 16 27.73 -1.66 -37.85
C ALA A 16 27.51 -2.47 -36.59
N LEU A 17 28.08 -2.03 -35.45
CA LEU A 17 27.72 -2.50 -34.14
C LEU A 17 26.32 -2.03 -33.85
N LEU A 18 25.35 -2.92 -34.05
CA LEU A 18 24.02 -2.78 -33.51
C LEU A 18 24.12 -2.91 -31.97
N LEU A 19 24.24 -1.79 -31.26
CA LEU A 19 23.96 -1.74 -29.82
C LEU A 19 22.45 -1.97 -29.67
N ALA A 20 22.10 -3.22 -29.42
CA ALA A 20 20.78 -3.55 -28.88
C ALA A 20 20.71 -2.95 -27.46
N ALA A 21 20.10 -1.77 -27.35
CA ALA A 21 19.71 -1.22 -26.07
C ALA A 21 18.67 -2.18 -25.48
N ALA A 22 19.11 -3.10 -24.63
CA ALA A 22 18.21 -3.89 -23.81
C ALA A 22 17.50 -2.92 -22.85
N SER A 23 16.29 -2.53 -23.21
CA SER A 23 15.38 -1.85 -22.31
C SER A 23 15.10 -2.81 -21.16
N HIS A 24 15.78 -2.63 -20.04
CA HIS A 24 15.42 -3.30 -18.81
C HIS A 24 14.15 -2.60 -18.33
N ASP A 25 13.01 -3.15 -18.68
CA ASP A 25 11.75 -2.84 -18.00
C ASP A 25 11.94 -3.24 -16.54
N VAL A 26 12.33 -2.26 -15.72
CA VAL A 26 12.28 -2.38 -14.27
C VAL A 26 10.79 -2.43 -13.93
N LEU A 27 10.23 -3.64 -13.92
CA LEU A 27 8.95 -3.91 -13.29
C LEU A 27 9.11 -3.51 -11.83
N ALA A 28 8.63 -2.30 -11.50
CA ALA A 28 8.49 -1.90 -10.11
C ALA A 28 7.61 -2.97 -9.45
N GLN A 29 8.22 -3.88 -8.69
CA GLN A 29 7.50 -4.86 -7.90
C GLN A 29 6.74 -4.08 -6.83
N GLN A 30 5.48 -3.78 -7.12
CA GLN A 30 4.57 -3.29 -6.10
C GLN A 30 4.47 -4.37 -5.02
N LEU A 31 4.97 -4.06 -3.84
CA LEU A 31 4.76 -4.91 -2.67
C LEU A 31 3.24 -5.13 -2.51
N PRO A 32 2.82 -6.37 -2.23
CA PRO A 32 1.40 -6.62 -2.02
C PRO A 32 0.89 -5.73 -0.88
N PRO A 33 -0.34 -5.20 -0.98
CA PRO A 33 -0.91 -4.38 0.06
C PRO A 33 -0.92 -5.15 1.39
N ALA A 34 -0.63 -4.46 2.48
CA ALA A 34 -0.78 -5.02 3.81
C ALA A 34 -2.22 -5.51 3.99
N SER A 35 -2.44 -6.64 4.66
CA SER A 35 -3.77 -7.23 4.78
C SER A 35 -4.16 -7.51 6.22
N LEU A 36 -5.45 -7.29 6.52
CA LEU A 36 -6.09 -7.65 7.78
C LEU A 36 -7.22 -8.66 7.51
N SER A 37 -7.44 -9.59 8.44
CA SER A 37 -8.45 -10.64 8.29
C SER A 37 -9.36 -10.71 9.52
N PRO A 38 -10.19 -9.67 9.77
CA PRO A 38 -11.10 -9.64 10.91
C PRO A 38 -12.27 -10.63 10.74
N THR A 39 -12.78 -11.12 11.89
CA THR A 39 -14.04 -11.85 11.96
C THR A 39 -15.07 -10.98 12.67
N VAL A 40 -16.26 -10.85 12.08
CA VAL A 40 -17.33 -9.99 12.58
C VAL A 40 -18.68 -10.74 12.62
N PRO A 41 -19.59 -10.42 13.55
CA PRO A 41 -20.94 -10.96 13.53
C PRO A 41 -21.79 -10.28 12.44
N THR A 42 -22.75 -11.01 11.87
CA THR A 42 -23.67 -10.48 10.87
C THR A 42 -24.49 -9.29 11.39
N GLY A 43 -24.73 -8.29 10.53
CA GLY A 43 -25.57 -7.11 10.80
C GLY A 43 -25.05 -6.19 11.92
N LYS A 44 -23.82 -6.33 12.40
CA LYS A 44 -23.29 -5.52 13.50
C LYS A 44 -22.10 -4.68 13.07
N LYS A 45 -22.14 -3.37 13.36
CA LYS A 45 -20.99 -2.48 13.22
C LYS A 45 -19.85 -2.96 14.12
N ARG A 46 -18.66 -3.15 13.55
CA ARG A 46 -17.44 -3.56 14.25
C ARG A 46 -16.24 -2.73 13.81
N LEU A 47 -15.44 -2.33 14.80
CA LEU A 47 -14.11 -1.78 14.54
C LEU A 47 -13.23 -2.91 14.01
N VAL A 48 -12.71 -2.74 12.79
CA VAL A 48 -11.86 -3.71 12.09
C VAL A 48 -10.45 -3.20 11.84
N GLY A 49 -10.21 -1.91 12.06
CA GLY A 49 -8.88 -1.29 11.96
C GLY A 49 -8.80 0.02 12.71
N PHE A 50 -7.61 0.32 13.21
CA PHE A 50 -7.27 1.61 13.80
C PHE A 50 -5.88 2.02 13.30
N PHE A 51 -5.77 3.23 12.75
CA PHE A 51 -4.54 3.77 12.19
C PHE A 51 -4.20 5.10 12.83
N THR A 52 -2.93 5.26 13.12
CA THR A 52 -2.42 6.48 13.74
C THR A 52 -1.04 6.81 13.18
N SER A 53 -0.71 8.10 13.12
CA SER A 53 0.62 8.61 12.80
C SER A 53 1.12 9.40 14.01
N LEU A 54 2.10 8.83 14.73
CA LEU A 54 2.59 9.39 15.99
C LEU A 54 4.09 9.69 15.95
N ASN A 55 4.48 10.73 16.64
CA ASN A 55 5.86 10.94 17.05
C ASN A 55 6.27 9.97 18.19
N PRO A 56 7.57 9.84 18.51
CA PRO A 56 8.01 9.01 19.65
C PRO A 56 7.47 9.46 21.01
N ASP A 57 7.10 10.72 21.17
CA ASP A 57 6.45 11.28 22.36
C ASP A 57 4.93 11.06 22.40
N CYS A 58 4.39 10.32 21.42
CA CYS A 58 2.98 10.01 21.23
C CYS A 58 2.09 11.20 20.80
N SER A 59 2.66 12.30 20.39
CA SER A 59 1.93 13.38 19.73
C SER A 59 1.59 12.98 18.28
N ALA A 60 0.48 13.49 17.75
CA ALA A 60 0.10 13.24 16.35
C ALA A 60 1.08 13.92 15.38
N VAL A 61 1.39 13.25 14.27
CA VAL A 61 2.23 13.78 13.17
C VAL A 61 1.35 14.47 12.10
N GLY A 62 0.26 15.07 12.46
CA GLY A 62 -0.69 15.69 11.53
C GLY A 62 -1.92 14.82 11.29
N GLU A 63 -2.75 15.26 10.35
CA GLU A 63 -3.96 14.56 9.97
C GLU A 63 -3.66 13.35 9.09
N ILE A 64 -4.49 12.33 9.21
CA ILE A 64 -4.48 11.17 8.33
C ILE A 64 -5.67 11.31 7.40
N ASP A 65 -5.41 11.55 6.11
CA ASP A 65 -6.45 11.48 5.10
C ASP A 65 -6.72 10.03 4.71
N THR A 66 -7.99 9.71 4.44
CA THR A 66 -8.41 8.31 4.29
C THR A 66 -9.45 8.18 3.19
N ARG A 67 -9.27 7.18 2.30
CA ARG A 67 -10.22 6.86 1.24
C ARG A 67 -10.53 5.37 1.21
N VAL A 68 -11.82 5.03 1.07
CA VAL A 68 -12.22 3.67 0.71
C VAL A 68 -12.10 3.56 -0.81
N ILE A 69 -11.03 2.90 -1.29
CA ILE A 69 -10.73 2.77 -2.72
C ILE A 69 -11.41 1.57 -3.36
N LYS A 70 -11.82 0.58 -2.54
CA LYS A 70 -12.65 -0.54 -2.96
C LYS A 70 -13.73 -0.80 -1.92
N GLN A 71 -14.98 -0.69 -2.34
CA GLN A 71 -16.13 -0.95 -1.46
C GLN A 71 -16.39 -2.45 -1.27
N PRO A 72 -16.91 -2.88 -0.12
CA PRO A 72 -17.36 -4.25 0.09
C PRO A 72 -18.65 -4.54 -0.70
N GLU A 73 -18.87 -5.79 -1.08
CA GLU A 73 -20.09 -6.20 -1.79
C GLU A 73 -21.26 -6.48 -0.83
N ASN A 74 -20.95 -6.96 0.36
CA ASN A 74 -21.96 -7.46 1.32
C ASN A 74 -21.98 -6.67 2.64
N GLY A 75 -21.54 -5.43 2.62
CA GLY A 75 -21.51 -4.56 3.79
C GLY A 75 -21.29 -3.11 3.45
N THR A 76 -21.03 -2.34 4.49
CA THR A 76 -20.62 -0.92 4.41
C THR A 76 -19.38 -0.69 5.24
N VAL A 77 -18.54 0.22 4.78
CA VAL A 77 -17.36 0.70 5.51
C VAL A 77 -17.59 2.14 5.92
N ASP A 78 -17.33 2.41 7.17
CA ASP A 78 -17.40 3.74 7.78
C ASP A 78 -16.02 4.08 8.37
N VAL A 79 -15.47 5.22 7.95
CA VAL A 79 -14.15 5.69 8.36
C VAL A 79 -14.33 7.00 9.11
N GLU A 80 -13.88 7.04 10.35
CA GLU A 80 -14.10 8.18 11.25
C GLU A 80 -12.84 8.52 12.05
N SER A 81 -12.58 9.81 12.26
CA SER A 81 -11.56 10.26 13.20
C SER A 81 -11.96 9.87 14.63
N GLY A 82 -10.99 9.51 15.45
CA GLY A 82 -11.27 9.10 16.83
C GLY A 82 -10.00 8.78 17.60
N THR A 83 -10.16 8.13 18.74
CA THR A 83 -9.06 7.65 19.55
C THR A 83 -9.06 6.13 19.63
N GLY A 84 -7.89 5.55 19.83
CA GLY A 84 -7.71 4.12 20.01
C GLY A 84 -6.35 3.81 20.63
N PHE A 85 -6.15 2.54 20.96
CA PHE A 85 -4.89 2.05 21.48
C PHE A 85 -4.03 1.52 20.32
N THR A 86 -2.76 1.83 20.37
CA THR A 86 -1.74 1.30 19.44
C THR A 86 -1.25 -0.08 19.91
N ASN A 87 -0.53 -0.77 19.02
CA ASN A 87 0.09 -2.05 19.33
C ASN A 87 1.51 -2.09 18.74
N TYR A 88 2.35 -1.14 19.11
CA TYR A 88 3.74 -1.13 18.69
C TYR A 88 4.54 -2.21 19.44
N PRO A 89 5.40 -2.97 18.76
CA PRO A 89 6.29 -3.94 19.43
C PRO A 89 7.26 -3.24 20.39
N ASP A 90 7.77 -3.96 21.37
CA ASP A 90 8.67 -3.45 22.42
C ASP A 90 9.92 -2.75 21.86
N SER A 91 10.39 -3.22 20.70
CA SER A 91 11.54 -2.63 20.01
C SER A 91 11.25 -1.29 19.33
N ASN A 92 10.00 -0.87 19.26
CA ASN A 92 9.60 0.38 18.62
C ASN A 92 9.67 1.52 19.63
N GLN A 93 10.31 2.64 19.27
CA GLN A 93 10.40 3.84 20.12
C GLN A 93 9.04 4.45 20.50
N ARG A 94 7.94 4.02 19.83
CA ARG A 94 6.56 4.40 20.14
C ARG A 94 5.84 3.39 21.02
N HIS A 95 6.53 2.36 21.53
CA HIS A 95 5.92 1.32 22.36
C HIS A 95 5.18 1.92 23.58
N ALA A 96 5.73 2.97 24.19
CA ALA A 96 5.08 3.67 25.32
C ALA A 96 3.70 4.26 24.96
N CYS A 97 3.41 4.49 23.66
CA CYS A 97 2.12 5.00 23.22
C CYS A 97 0.99 3.97 23.35
N ASN A 98 1.32 2.70 23.51
CA ASN A 98 0.33 1.64 23.73
C ASN A 98 -0.42 1.79 25.07
N LEU A 99 0.13 2.54 26.02
CA LEU A 99 -0.41 2.67 27.37
C LEU A 99 -1.56 3.68 27.50
N LYS A 100 -1.82 4.48 26.47
CA LYS A 100 -2.85 5.51 26.47
C LYS A 100 -3.54 5.59 25.10
N PRO A 101 -4.81 6.03 25.04
CA PRO A 101 -5.47 6.28 23.77
C PRO A 101 -4.75 7.37 22.99
N SER A 102 -4.54 7.13 21.71
CA SER A 102 -3.93 8.07 20.77
C SER A 102 -4.93 8.49 19.70
N PRO A 103 -4.83 9.71 19.15
CA PRO A 103 -5.67 10.13 18.04
C PRO A 103 -5.34 9.32 16.77
N GLY A 104 -6.35 9.10 15.94
CA GLY A 104 -6.18 8.35 14.70
C GLY A 104 -7.50 8.20 13.95
N VAL A 105 -7.51 7.25 13.03
CA VAL A 105 -8.64 6.92 12.18
C VAL A 105 -9.14 5.50 12.48
N ARG A 106 -10.43 5.37 12.70
CA ARG A 106 -11.13 4.12 12.99
C ARG A 106 -11.81 3.63 11.72
N VAL A 107 -11.57 2.40 11.34
CA VAL A 107 -12.27 1.74 10.24
C VAL A 107 -13.27 0.77 10.82
N ASN A 108 -14.54 1.02 10.55
CA ASN A 108 -15.64 0.19 10.97
C ASN A 108 -16.26 -0.52 9.75
N TYR A 109 -16.67 -1.76 9.94
CA TYR A 109 -17.39 -2.53 8.93
C TYR A 109 -18.72 -3.01 9.51
N THR A 110 -19.77 -2.96 8.70
CA THR A 110 -21.08 -3.51 9.01
C THR A 110 -21.53 -4.39 7.85
N SER A 111 -21.72 -5.67 8.07
CA SER A 111 -22.27 -6.54 7.03
C SER A 111 -23.76 -6.29 6.83
N LYS A 112 -24.29 -6.65 5.65
CA LYS A 112 -25.73 -6.77 5.44
C LYS A 112 -26.31 -7.76 6.44
N ASP A 113 -27.54 -7.50 6.86
CA ASP A 113 -28.25 -8.39 7.79
C ASP A 113 -28.40 -9.80 7.19
N GLY A 114 -28.08 -10.80 8.00
CA GLY A 114 -28.17 -12.20 7.59
C GLY A 114 -27.07 -12.68 6.64
N PHE A 115 -26.18 -11.82 6.17
CA PHE A 115 -25.04 -12.26 5.36
C PHE A 115 -24.05 -13.03 6.22
N ILE A 116 -23.64 -14.20 5.76
CA ILE A 116 -22.59 -15.05 6.31
C ILE A 116 -21.66 -15.43 5.16
N GLY A 117 -20.34 -15.27 5.37
CA GLY A 117 -19.37 -15.55 4.32
C GLY A 117 -18.16 -14.64 4.38
N ARG A 118 -17.53 -14.44 3.21
CA ARG A 118 -16.36 -13.57 3.07
C ARG A 118 -16.72 -12.32 2.28
N ASP A 119 -16.13 -11.21 2.70
CA ASP A 119 -16.23 -9.93 2.01
C ASP A 119 -14.85 -9.26 1.99
N THR A 120 -14.62 -8.36 1.04
CA THR A 120 -13.33 -7.68 0.91
C THR A 120 -13.53 -6.22 0.58
N PHE A 121 -12.68 -5.38 1.16
CA PHE A 121 -12.59 -3.96 0.81
C PHE A 121 -11.16 -3.45 0.99
N GLU A 122 -10.88 -2.26 0.46
CA GLU A 122 -9.55 -1.64 0.54
C GLU A 122 -9.67 -0.19 0.96
N VAL A 123 -8.79 0.20 1.89
CA VAL A 123 -8.71 1.56 2.42
C VAL A 123 -7.29 2.07 2.20
N GLU A 124 -7.19 3.25 1.64
CA GLU A 124 -5.96 4.01 1.51
C GLU A 124 -5.85 5.03 2.63
N PHE A 125 -4.66 5.13 3.20
CA PHE A 125 -4.30 6.10 4.25
C PHE A 125 -3.13 6.93 3.77
N LEU A 126 -3.30 8.25 3.80
CA LEU A 126 -2.26 9.23 3.56
C LEU A 126 -1.83 9.81 4.92
N GLY A 127 -0.66 9.44 5.37
CA GLY A 127 -0.13 9.92 6.65
C GLY A 127 0.36 11.37 6.57
N GLY A 128 0.40 12.06 7.69
CA GLY A 128 0.82 13.47 7.81
C GLY A 128 2.24 13.78 7.30
N LEU A 129 3.07 12.77 7.01
CA LEU A 129 4.39 12.90 6.39
C LEU A 129 4.39 12.57 4.88
N GLY A 130 3.22 12.42 4.25
CA GLY A 130 3.07 12.18 2.81
C GLY A 130 3.31 10.73 2.36
N GLY A 131 3.42 9.78 3.28
CA GLY A 131 3.43 8.36 2.94
C GLY A 131 2.00 7.83 2.75
N ASP A 132 1.75 7.11 1.65
CA ASP A 132 0.51 6.41 1.43
C ASP A 132 0.67 4.91 1.70
N VAL A 133 -0.38 4.32 2.24
CA VAL A 133 -0.45 2.87 2.45
C VAL A 133 -1.85 2.37 2.18
N VAL A 134 -1.95 1.29 1.40
CA VAL A 134 -3.22 0.61 1.13
C VAL A 134 -3.32 -0.64 2.01
N TRP A 135 -4.43 -0.73 2.73
CA TRP A 135 -4.78 -1.90 3.51
C TRP A 135 -5.95 -2.64 2.89
N LYS A 136 -5.74 -3.93 2.64
CA LYS A 136 -6.78 -4.85 2.20
C LYS A 136 -7.39 -5.57 3.40
N TYR A 137 -8.70 -5.53 3.48
CA TYR A 137 -9.47 -6.23 4.51
C TYR A 137 -10.14 -7.47 3.90
N ASN A 138 -9.87 -8.63 4.49
CA ASN A 138 -10.51 -9.91 4.14
C ASN A 138 -11.43 -10.30 5.30
N VAL A 139 -12.65 -9.78 5.28
CA VAL A 139 -13.60 -9.93 6.39
C VAL A 139 -14.28 -11.31 6.33
N THR A 140 -14.34 -12.00 7.47
CA THR A 140 -15.16 -13.19 7.64
C THR A 140 -16.38 -12.82 8.50
N VAL A 141 -17.58 -12.97 7.95
CA VAL A 141 -18.85 -12.72 8.64
C VAL A 141 -19.46 -14.04 9.12
N LYS A 142 -19.84 -14.08 10.39
CA LYS A 142 -20.43 -15.26 11.07
C LYS A 142 -21.72 -14.90 11.76
#